data_12f88a8908bb2bc9f434c880e4236290
#
_entry.id   12f88a8908bb2bc9f434c880e4236290
#
_cell.length_a   1.000
_cell.length_b   1.000
_cell.length_c   1.000
_cell.angle_alpha   90.00
_cell.angle_beta   90.00
_cell.angle_gamma   90.00
#
_symmetry.space_group_name_H-M   'P 1'
#
loop_
_entity.id
_entity.type
_entity.pdbx_description
1 polymer ?
#
loop_
_entity_poly.entity_id
_entity_poly.type
_entity_poly.pdbx_seq_one_letter_code
_entity_poly.pdbx_strand_id
1 'polypeptide(L)'
;MTKLFRILILGLLLWSVPASAQRTAPKPEKVHNVILMIGDGMGLGQVAAYMIENQYGPTAFDRAHYTAVCKTYSANNRVTDSGAAATAM
;
A
#
# COMPACT_ATOMS: atom_id res chain seq x y z
N MET A 1 33.30 -2.74 -45.40
CA MET A 1 32.35 -3.49 -44.57
C MET A 1 31.22 -3.95 -45.47
N THR A 2 31.15 -5.24 -45.71
CA THR A 2 30.22 -5.84 -46.68
C THR A 2 28.77 -5.83 -46.10
N LYS A 3 27.79 -5.74 -47.02
CA LYS A 3 26.35 -5.75 -46.63
C LYS A 3 25.95 -6.93 -45.74
N LEU A 4 26.62 -8.07 -45.95
CA LEU A 4 26.47 -9.28 -45.10
C LEU A 4 26.84 -9.05 -43.62
N PHE A 5 27.90 -8.28 -43.34
CA PHE A 5 28.34 -8.01 -41.96
C PHE A 5 27.33 -7.11 -41.20
N ARG A 6 26.68 -6.18 -41.93
CA ARG A 6 25.63 -5.33 -41.35
C ARG A 6 24.35 -6.11 -41.02
N ILE A 7 24.00 -7.06 -41.87
CA ILE A 7 22.81 -7.93 -41.64
C ILE A 7 23.05 -8.85 -40.46
N LEU A 8 24.29 -9.37 -40.28
CA LEU A 8 24.66 -10.24 -39.17
C LEU A 8 24.60 -9.48 -37.82
N ILE A 9 25.06 -8.24 -37.77
CA ILE A 9 25.01 -7.38 -36.57
C ILE A 9 23.55 -7.01 -36.22
N LEU A 10 22.70 -6.70 -37.22
CA LEU A 10 21.29 -6.41 -36.98
C LEU A 10 20.53 -7.64 -36.45
N GLY A 11 20.86 -8.84 -36.92
CA GLY A 11 20.28 -10.10 -36.43
C GLY A 11 20.66 -10.43 -35.00
N LEU A 12 21.90 -10.15 -34.58
CA LEU A 12 22.34 -10.35 -33.20
C LEU A 12 21.71 -9.36 -32.22
N LEU A 13 21.43 -8.12 -32.64
CA LEU A 13 20.78 -7.11 -31.80
C LEU A 13 19.30 -7.40 -31.56
N LEU A 14 18.64 -8.13 -32.47
CA LEU A 14 17.23 -8.52 -32.30
C LEU A 14 17.04 -9.73 -31.37
N TRP A 15 18.09 -10.49 -31.07
CA TRP A 15 18.03 -11.67 -30.20
C TRP A 15 18.35 -11.37 -28.73
N SER A 16 18.75 -10.16 -28.40
CA SER A 16 19.02 -9.71 -27.03
C SER A 16 17.79 -9.10 -26.33
N VAL A 17 16.59 -9.57 -26.62
CA VAL A 17 15.43 -9.25 -25.77
C VAL A 17 15.59 -10.03 -24.48
N PRO A 18 15.88 -9.38 -23.34
CA PRO A 18 16.04 -10.11 -22.08
C PRO A 18 14.72 -10.79 -21.73
N ALA A 19 14.76 -12.09 -21.55
CA ALA A 19 13.65 -12.93 -21.08
C ALA A 19 13.20 -12.60 -19.63
N SER A 20 13.54 -11.44 -19.12
CA SER A 20 13.29 -10.98 -17.75
C SER A 20 11.91 -10.36 -17.52
N ALA A 21 11.05 -10.32 -18.52
CA ALA A 21 9.75 -9.63 -18.40
C ALA A 21 8.58 -10.51 -17.89
N GLN A 22 8.81 -11.79 -17.68
CA GLN A 22 7.80 -12.63 -17.02
C GLN A 22 8.09 -12.74 -15.52
N ARG A 23 8.04 -11.61 -14.80
CA ARG A 23 7.69 -11.70 -13.38
C ARG A 23 6.25 -12.18 -13.33
N THR A 24 6.05 -13.47 -13.19
CA THR A 24 4.76 -14.02 -12.78
C THR A 24 4.38 -13.29 -11.49
N ALA A 25 3.33 -12.48 -11.58
CA ALA A 25 2.78 -11.86 -10.37
C ALA A 25 2.53 -12.99 -9.36
N PRO A 26 2.97 -12.84 -8.10
CA PRO A 26 2.73 -13.87 -7.09
C PRO A 26 1.23 -14.18 -7.11
N LYS A 27 0.91 -15.47 -7.19
CA LYS A 27 -0.49 -15.94 -7.13
C LYS A 27 -1.10 -15.34 -5.87
N PRO A 28 -2.25 -14.64 -5.96
CA PRO A 28 -2.84 -14.03 -4.79
C PRO A 28 -3.07 -15.12 -3.74
N GLU A 29 -2.44 -14.94 -2.60
CA GLU A 29 -2.63 -15.83 -1.46
C GLU A 29 -4.09 -15.73 -1.02
N LYS A 30 -4.74 -16.87 -0.82
CA LYS A 30 -6.15 -16.88 -0.40
C LYS A 30 -6.25 -16.33 1.01
N VAL A 31 -6.91 -15.19 1.17
CA VAL A 31 -7.20 -14.60 2.48
C VAL A 31 -8.18 -15.53 3.21
N HIS A 32 -7.79 -16.02 4.37
CA HIS A 32 -8.61 -16.90 5.21
C HIS A 32 -9.32 -16.13 6.30
N ASN A 33 -8.70 -15.10 6.85
CA ASN A 33 -9.24 -14.29 7.94
C ASN A 33 -8.90 -12.82 7.71
N VAL A 34 -9.80 -11.93 8.15
CA VAL A 34 -9.59 -10.49 8.20
C VAL A 34 -9.81 -10.02 9.62
N ILE A 35 -8.86 -9.30 10.18
CA ILE A 35 -8.95 -8.70 11.50
C ILE A 35 -9.05 -7.19 11.31
N LEU A 36 -10.19 -6.60 11.69
CA LEU A 36 -10.38 -5.16 11.71
C LEU A 36 -10.15 -4.66 13.15
N MET A 37 -9.17 -3.79 13.33
CA MET A 37 -8.89 -3.15 14.62
C MET A 37 -9.28 -1.68 14.54
N ILE A 38 -10.13 -1.24 15.48
CA ILE A 38 -10.66 0.12 15.51
C ILE A 38 -10.22 0.77 16.81
N GLY A 39 -9.45 1.87 16.71
CA GLY A 39 -9.15 2.72 17.86
C GLY A 39 -10.27 3.75 18.04
N ASP A 40 -11.17 3.51 18.97
CA ASP A 40 -12.29 4.42 19.25
C ASP A 40 -11.77 5.77 19.75
N GLY A 41 -12.21 6.85 19.10
CA GLY A 41 -11.73 8.21 19.36
C GLY A 41 -10.27 8.48 18.98
N MET A 42 -9.57 7.51 18.39
CA MET A 42 -8.16 7.63 18.01
C MET A 42 -8.02 8.38 16.69
N GLY A 43 -7.92 9.69 16.76
CA GLY A 43 -7.62 10.54 15.61
C GLY A 43 -6.12 10.77 15.42
N LEU A 44 -5.76 11.59 14.44
CA LEU A 44 -4.36 11.94 14.14
C LEU A 44 -3.64 12.56 15.34
N GLY A 45 -4.35 13.31 16.18
CA GLY A 45 -3.76 13.92 17.38
C GLY A 45 -3.29 12.88 18.40
N GLN A 46 -4.06 11.83 18.62
CA GLN A 46 -3.69 10.73 19.53
C GLN A 46 -2.52 9.92 18.97
N VAL A 47 -2.52 9.66 17.68
CA VAL A 47 -1.38 9.00 17.02
C VAL A 47 -0.12 9.85 17.12
N ALA A 48 -0.21 11.16 16.90
CA ALA A 48 0.91 12.08 17.02
C ALA A 48 1.44 12.13 18.47
N ALA A 49 0.56 12.21 19.46
CA ALA A 49 0.94 12.18 20.88
C ALA A 49 1.68 10.89 21.23
N TYR A 50 1.19 9.75 20.78
CA TYR A 50 1.85 8.47 20.97
C TYR A 50 3.25 8.43 20.34
N MET A 51 3.41 8.95 19.13
CA MET A 51 4.71 9.01 18.46
C MET A 51 5.71 9.90 19.22
N ILE A 52 5.25 11.02 19.78
CA ILE A 52 6.07 11.92 20.59
C ILE A 52 6.52 11.23 21.88
N GLU A 53 5.58 10.62 22.61
CA GLU A 53 5.89 9.87 23.84
C GLU A 53 6.85 8.70 23.59
N ASN A 54 6.69 8.02 22.45
CA ASN A 54 7.59 6.95 22.01
C ASN A 54 8.92 7.48 21.42
N GLN A 55 9.20 8.78 21.55
CA GLN A 55 10.40 9.45 21.03
C GLN A 55 10.66 9.14 19.55
N TYR A 56 9.60 9.02 18.76
CA TYR A 56 9.63 8.62 17.35
C TYR A 56 10.34 7.29 17.10
N GLY A 57 10.37 6.41 18.09
CA GLY A 57 10.82 5.03 17.93
C GLY A 57 9.87 4.19 17.07
N PRO A 58 10.29 2.99 16.69
CA PRO A 58 9.47 2.10 15.84
C PRO A 58 8.11 1.78 16.48
N THR A 59 7.06 1.84 15.66
CA THR A 59 5.68 1.58 16.06
C THR A 59 5.05 0.45 15.25
N ALA A 60 3.87 -0.02 15.66
CA ALA A 60 3.09 -0.96 14.85
C ALA A 60 2.61 -0.32 13.53
N PHE A 61 2.44 1.00 13.49
CA PHE A 61 2.00 1.73 12.29
C PHE A 61 3.05 1.68 11.17
N ASP A 62 4.34 1.61 11.51
CA ASP A 62 5.44 1.55 10.52
C ASP A 62 5.43 0.25 9.70
N ARG A 63 4.69 -0.76 10.14
CA ARG A 63 4.51 -2.02 9.42
C ARG A 63 3.34 -2.00 8.45
N ALA A 64 2.56 -0.91 8.42
CA ALA A 64 1.43 -0.78 7.50
C ALA A 64 1.95 -0.60 6.06
N HIS A 65 1.49 -1.45 5.15
CA HIS A 65 1.81 -1.33 3.73
C HIS A 65 1.08 -0.17 3.05
N TYR A 66 -0.06 0.21 3.60
CA TYR A 66 -0.91 1.28 3.07
C TYR A 66 -1.43 2.14 4.21
N THR A 67 -1.56 3.44 3.94
CA THR A 67 -2.11 4.41 4.88
C THR A 67 -3.12 5.27 4.15
N ALA A 68 -4.25 5.56 4.79
CA ALA A 68 -5.26 6.44 4.26
C ALA A 68 -5.84 7.31 5.38
N VAL A 69 -6.52 8.38 5.01
CA VAL A 69 -7.25 9.25 5.92
C VAL A 69 -8.72 9.23 5.53
N CYS A 70 -9.60 9.06 6.50
CA CYS A 70 -11.04 9.11 6.27
C CYS A 70 -11.68 10.27 7.05
N LYS A 71 -12.82 10.74 6.54
CA LYS A 71 -13.65 11.70 7.22
C LYS A 71 -14.70 10.97 8.04
N THR A 72 -14.87 11.37 9.29
CA THR A 72 -15.71 10.66 10.28
C THR A 72 -16.92 11.51 10.74
N TYR A 73 -17.43 12.41 9.92
CA TYR A 73 -18.62 13.18 10.24
C TYR A 73 -19.90 12.34 10.02
N SER A 74 -20.94 12.61 10.81
CA SER A 74 -22.28 12.06 10.59
C SER A 74 -23.12 12.94 9.66
N ALA A 75 -24.28 12.44 9.20
CA ALA A 75 -25.16 13.17 8.27
C ALA A 75 -25.63 14.52 8.83
N ASN A 76 -25.80 14.64 10.13
CA ASN A 76 -26.36 15.80 10.82
C ASN A 76 -25.39 16.46 11.81
N ASN A 77 -24.16 15.97 11.95
CA ASN A 77 -23.18 16.52 12.88
C ASN A 77 -21.76 16.43 12.31
N ARG A 78 -20.96 17.47 12.60
CA ARG A 78 -19.53 17.50 12.20
C ARG A 78 -18.67 16.50 12.96
N VAL A 79 -19.10 16.12 14.16
CA VAL A 79 -18.45 15.11 15.00
C VAL A 79 -19.45 13.99 15.20
N THR A 80 -19.08 12.79 14.79
CA THR A 80 -19.88 11.59 15.04
C THR A 80 -19.63 11.05 16.45
N ASP A 81 -20.60 10.35 17.02
CA ASP A 81 -20.40 9.50 18.19
C ASP A 81 -20.03 8.08 17.77
N SER A 82 -19.57 7.28 18.73
CA SER A 82 -19.14 5.89 18.50
C SER A 82 -20.29 5.00 18.01
N GLY A 83 -21.52 5.25 18.47
CA GLY A 83 -22.69 4.46 18.06
C GLY A 83 -23.05 4.67 16.60
N ALA A 84 -23.11 5.93 16.16
CA ALA A 84 -23.37 6.26 14.76
C ALA A 84 -22.22 5.79 13.84
N ALA A 85 -20.98 5.91 14.28
CA ALA A 85 -19.83 5.41 13.53
C ALA A 85 -19.84 3.90 13.38
N ALA A 86 -20.13 3.16 14.44
CA ALA A 86 -20.19 1.70 14.42
C ALA A 86 -21.28 1.14 13.52
N THR A 87 -22.40 1.87 13.37
CA THR A 87 -23.47 1.46 12.45
C THR A 87 -23.16 1.72 10.97
N ALA A 88 -22.12 2.52 10.69
CA ALA A 88 -21.68 2.85 9.33
C ALA A 88 -20.59 1.91 8.79
N MET A 89 -20.06 1.01 9.61
CA MET A 89 -19.03 0.04 9.29
C MET A 89 -19.62 -1.33 8.95
#